data_c7adea9feb630002ee9ee7fc8593c3dc
#
_entry.id   c7adea9feb630002ee9ee7fc8593c3dc
#
_cell.length_a   1.000
_cell.length_b   1.000
_cell.length_c   1.000
_cell.angle_alpha   90.00
_cell.angle_beta   90.00
_cell.angle_gamma   90.00
#
_symmetry.space_group_name_H-M   'P 1'
#
loop_
_entity.id
_entity.type
_entity.pdbx_description
1 polymer ?
#
loop_
_entity_poly.entity_id
_entity_poly.type
_entity_poly.pdbx_seq_one_letter_code
_entity_poly.pdbx_strand_id
1 'polypeptide(L)'
;MKEKPYFVHESAYVDEPSSIGAGTKIWHFSHVMKHAVIGEACNLGQNVVVGIGVRVGRGVRVQSNVSLYEGVELGDYVFCGPSCVFTNVVNPRAEISRKDEFRPTRVGRGASIGANATIVCGTTIGSYAFIAAGAVVTRSVVPDYALMGGVPAKRLGWMSRHG
;
A
#
# COMPACT_ATOMS: atom_id res chain seq x y z
N MET A 1 15.61 -24.88 -14.29
CA MET A 1 14.74 -23.72 -14.04
C MET A 1 15.64 -22.57 -13.56
N LYS A 2 15.54 -21.36 -14.14
CA LYS A 2 16.30 -20.23 -13.60
C LYS A 2 15.75 -19.90 -12.22
N GLU A 3 16.63 -19.80 -11.23
CA GLU A 3 16.28 -19.42 -9.87
C GLU A 3 15.62 -18.03 -9.89
N LYS A 4 14.48 -17.90 -9.21
CA LYS A 4 13.78 -16.60 -9.16
C LYS A 4 14.63 -15.61 -8.36
N PRO A 5 14.81 -14.36 -8.81
CA PRO A 5 15.63 -13.38 -8.11
C PRO A 5 14.98 -12.85 -6.82
N TYR A 6 13.83 -13.37 -6.43
CA TYR A 6 13.04 -12.97 -5.27
C TYR A 6 12.54 -14.21 -4.51
N PHE A 7 12.25 -14.02 -3.23
CA PHE A 7 11.72 -15.08 -2.37
C PHE A 7 10.19 -15.07 -2.31
N VAL A 8 9.58 -16.26 -2.42
CA VAL A 8 8.14 -16.47 -2.19
C VAL A 8 8.00 -17.64 -1.23
N HIS A 9 7.35 -17.43 -0.10
CA HIS A 9 7.03 -18.50 0.83
C HIS A 9 6.09 -19.51 0.18
N GLU A 10 6.23 -20.79 0.50
CA GLU A 10 5.45 -21.89 -0.10
C GLU A 10 3.93 -21.75 0.02
N SER A 11 3.44 -21.07 1.08
CA SER A 11 2.03 -20.78 1.29
C SER A 11 1.53 -19.50 0.61
N ALA A 12 2.40 -18.77 -0.10
CA ALA A 12 2.03 -17.56 -0.83
C ALA A 12 1.76 -17.87 -2.30
N TYR A 13 0.85 -17.09 -2.91
CA TYR A 13 0.50 -17.23 -4.32
C TYR A 13 0.94 -16.00 -5.11
N VAL A 14 1.46 -16.25 -6.30
CA VAL A 14 1.80 -15.19 -7.27
C VAL A 14 1.18 -15.58 -8.60
N ASP A 15 0.17 -14.82 -9.01
CA ASP A 15 -0.51 -15.03 -10.29
C ASP A 15 0.33 -14.44 -11.44
N GLU A 16 0.31 -15.11 -12.57
CA GLU A 16 0.97 -14.63 -13.77
C GLU A 16 -0.04 -13.97 -14.74
N PRO A 17 0.37 -12.98 -15.51
CA PRO A 17 1.69 -12.35 -15.48
C PRO A 17 1.82 -11.31 -14.35
N SER A 18 2.94 -11.35 -13.63
CA SER A 18 3.33 -10.37 -12.61
C SER A 18 4.82 -10.06 -12.75
N SER A 19 5.23 -8.87 -12.32
CA SER A 19 6.64 -8.48 -12.30
C SER A 19 7.11 -8.23 -10.87
N ILE A 20 8.13 -8.95 -10.42
CA ILE A 20 8.67 -8.84 -9.06
C ILE A 20 10.18 -8.65 -9.14
N GLY A 21 10.65 -7.55 -8.56
CA GLY A 21 12.05 -7.16 -8.54
C GLY A 21 12.92 -8.02 -7.64
N ALA A 22 14.22 -8.01 -7.94
CA ALA A 22 15.22 -8.79 -7.23
C ALA A 22 15.28 -8.45 -5.73
N GLY A 23 15.55 -9.44 -4.88
CA GLY A 23 15.66 -9.28 -3.44
C GLY A 23 14.35 -9.04 -2.69
N THR A 24 13.21 -9.00 -3.41
CA THR A 24 11.89 -8.90 -2.78
C THR A 24 11.54 -10.19 -2.07
N LYS A 25 10.86 -10.08 -0.92
CA LYS A 25 10.41 -11.19 -0.10
C LYS A 25 8.89 -11.13 0.08
N ILE A 26 8.23 -12.25 -0.23
CA ILE A 26 6.77 -12.43 -0.10
C ILE A 26 6.54 -13.53 0.93
N TRP A 27 5.96 -13.17 2.06
CA TRP A 27 5.81 -14.06 3.21
C TRP A 27 4.49 -14.83 3.20
N HIS A 28 4.26 -15.59 4.27
CA HIS A 28 3.17 -16.55 4.42
C HIS A 28 1.80 -16.01 4.06
N PHE A 29 1.01 -16.81 3.35
CA PHE A 29 -0.40 -16.57 3.03
C PHE A 29 -0.67 -15.28 2.24
N SER A 30 0.35 -14.71 1.63
CA SER A 30 0.20 -13.52 0.80
C SER A 30 -0.24 -13.90 -0.62
N HIS A 31 -0.98 -13.01 -1.28
CA HIS A 31 -1.42 -13.21 -2.65
C HIS A 31 -1.07 -11.99 -3.50
N VAL A 32 -0.25 -12.19 -4.51
CA VAL A 32 0.05 -11.21 -5.55
C VAL A 32 -0.76 -11.56 -6.78
N MET A 33 -1.71 -10.69 -7.13
CA MET A 33 -2.59 -10.92 -8.27
C MET A 33 -1.92 -10.50 -9.59
N LYS A 34 -2.50 -11.00 -10.69
CA LYS A 34 -1.98 -10.76 -12.04
C LYS A 34 -1.76 -9.27 -12.36
N HIS A 35 -0.78 -9.01 -13.21
CA HIS A 35 -0.41 -7.66 -13.66
C HIS A 35 0.16 -6.74 -12.57
N ALA A 36 0.34 -7.22 -11.33
CA ALA A 36 1.01 -6.47 -10.30
C ALA A 36 2.49 -6.23 -10.67
N VAL A 37 2.99 -5.05 -10.34
CA VAL A 37 4.39 -4.66 -10.55
C VAL A 37 4.99 -4.28 -9.19
N ILE A 38 5.93 -5.07 -8.70
CA ILE A 38 6.60 -4.88 -7.42
C ILE A 38 8.08 -4.65 -7.69
N GLY A 39 8.61 -3.56 -7.16
CA GLY A 39 10.02 -3.19 -7.29
C GLY A 39 10.97 -4.13 -6.54
N GLU A 40 12.25 -3.76 -6.56
CA GLU A 40 13.32 -4.51 -5.91
C GLU A 40 13.33 -4.31 -4.39
N ALA A 41 13.91 -5.26 -3.67
CA ALA A 41 14.17 -5.21 -2.23
C ALA A 41 12.95 -4.88 -1.36
N CYS A 42 11.74 -5.22 -1.82
CA CYS A 42 10.51 -5.08 -1.05
C CYS A 42 10.35 -6.19 -0.02
N ASN A 43 9.56 -5.93 1.02
CA ASN A 43 9.19 -6.93 1.99
C ASN A 43 7.67 -6.91 2.20
N LEU A 44 6.98 -7.94 1.74
CA LEU A 44 5.54 -8.11 1.92
C LEU A 44 5.32 -9.10 3.07
N GLY A 45 4.83 -8.61 4.19
CA GLY A 45 4.57 -9.38 5.40
C GLY A 45 3.52 -10.48 5.20
N GLN A 46 3.12 -11.12 6.27
CA GLN A 46 2.12 -12.19 6.22
C GLN A 46 0.73 -11.65 5.85
N ASN A 47 -0.02 -12.45 5.10
CA ASN A 47 -1.40 -12.14 4.76
C ASN A 47 -1.55 -10.78 4.07
N VAL A 48 -0.63 -10.47 3.15
CA VAL A 48 -0.68 -9.27 2.32
C VAL A 48 -1.32 -9.62 0.98
N VAL A 49 -2.28 -8.81 0.55
CA VAL A 49 -2.88 -8.92 -0.78
C VAL A 49 -2.39 -7.76 -1.64
N VAL A 50 -1.85 -8.08 -2.81
CA VAL A 50 -1.50 -7.11 -3.85
C VAL A 50 -2.45 -7.32 -5.02
N GLY A 51 -3.39 -6.38 -5.19
CA GLY A 51 -4.46 -6.45 -6.18
C GLY A 51 -3.98 -6.36 -7.63
N ILE A 52 -4.91 -6.58 -8.54
CA ILE A 52 -4.66 -6.54 -9.98
C ILE A 52 -4.05 -5.19 -10.39
N GLY A 53 -2.93 -5.21 -11.10
CA GLY A 53 -2.30 -4.02 -11.66
C GLY A 53 -1.72 -3.04 -10.64
N VAL A 54 -1.69 -3.38 -9.35
CA VAL A 54 -1.08 -2.56 -8.30
C VAL A 54 0.40 -2.34 -8.58
N ARG A 55 0.87 -1.13 -8.34
CA ARG A 55 2.28 -0.75 -8.51
C ARG A 55 2.92 -0.45 -7.16
N VAL A 56 4.02 -1.12 -6.88
CA VAL A 56 4.83 -0.98 -5.67
C VAL A 56 6.26 -0.63 -6.06
N GLY A 57 6.75 0.51 -5.60
CA GLY A 57 8.13 0.95 -5.83
C GLY A 57 9.17 0.05 -5.16
N ARG A 58 10.43 0.42 -5.26
CA ARG A 58 11.52 -0.36 -4.63
C ARG A 58 11.60 -0.11 -3.13
N GLY A 59 12.12 -1.08 -2.37
CA GLY A 59 12.39 -0.97 -0.95
C GLY A 59 11.16 -0.75 -0.07
N VAL A 60 9.97 -1.00 -0.60
CA VAL A 60 8.70 -0.86 0.12
C VAL A 60 8.57 -1.95 1.18
N ARG A 61 8.06 -1.57 2.35
CA ARG A 61 7.74 -2.49 3.43
C ARG A 61 6.25 -2.47 3.71
N VAL A 62 5.57 -3.55 3.39
CA VAL A 62 4.16 -3.76 3.72
C VAL A 62 4.11 -4.76 4.88
N GLN A 63 3.61 -4.30 6.02
CA GLN A 63 3.47 -5.15 7.19
C GLN A 63 2.27 -6.10 7.06
N SER A 64 2.08 -6.99 8.03
CA SER A 64 1.06 -8.03 7.98
C SER A 64 -0.37 -7.48 7.89
N ASN A 65 -1.25 -8.25 7.25
CA ASN A 65 -2.69 -7.99 7.14
C ASN A 65 -3.04 -6.70 6.38
N VAL A 66 -2.31 -6.38 5.33
CA VAL A 66 -2.58 -5.21 4.48
C VAL A 66 -3.06 -5.67 3.11
N SER A 67 -4.16 -5.10 2.62
CA SER A 67 -4.64 -5.29 1.26
C SER A 67 -4.42 -4.02 0.45
N LEU A 68 -3.61 -4.14 -0.60
CA LEU A 68 -3.42 -3.11 -1.62
C LEU A 68 -4.40 -3.40 -2.75
N TYR A 69 -5.54 -2.73 -2.77
CA TYR A 69 -6.55 -2.94 -3.81
C TYR A 69 -6.17 -2.32 -5.15
N GLU A 70 -6.84 -2.73 -6.20
CA GLU A 70 -6.69 -2.15 -7.54
C GLU A 70 -6.74 -0.61 -7.49
N GLY A 71 -5.79 0.04 -8.18
CA GLY A 71 -5.63 1.49 -8.19
C GLY A 71 -4.71 2.05 -7.08
N VAL A 72 -4.16 1.21 -6.21
CA VAL A 72 -3.13 1.65 -5.24
C VAL A 72 -1.76 1.69 -5.92
N GLU A 73 -1.06 2.81 -5.77
CA GLU A 73 0.31 3.01 -6.21
C GLU A 73 1.17 3.46 -5.02
N LEU A 74 2.19 2.69 -4.68
CA LEU A 74 3.16 3.01 -3.64
C LEU A 74 4.48 3.42 -4.28
N GLY A 75 4.97 4.60 -3.95
CA GLY A 75 6.31 5.06 -4.33
C GLY A 75 7.42 4.27 -3.63
N ASP A 76 8.67 4.60 -3.98
CA ASP A 76 9.83 3.95 -3.37
C ASP A 76 9.89 4.17 -1.85
N TYR A 77 10.34 3.16 -1.11
CA TYR A 77 10.58 3.22 0.34
C TYR A 77 9.36 3.58 1.19
N VAL A 78 8.15 3.37 0.69
CA VAL A 78 6.93 3.51 1.49
C VAL A 78 6.88 2.44 2.57
N PHE A 79 6.44 2.83 3.75
CA PHE A 79 6.13 1.94 4.85
C PHE A 79 4.63 1.87 5.08
N CYS A 80 4.05 0.67 5.01
CA CYS A 80 2.67 0.39 5.38
C CYS A 80 2.66 -0.39 6.70
N GLY A 81 2.20 0.22 7.77
CA GLY A 81 2.06 -0.38 9.10
C GLY A 81 1.05 -1.53 9.11
N PRO A 82 1.13 -2.43 10.10
CA PRO A 82 0.26 -3.61 10.16
C PRO A 82 -1.20 -3.20 10.20
N SER A 83 -2.01 -3.94 9.45
CA SER A 83 -3.46 -3.74 9.38
C SER A 83 -3.89 -2.33 8.94
N CYS A 84 -3.03 -1.55 8.29
CA CYS A 84 -3.52 -0.33 7.64
C CYS A 84 -4.44 -0.69 6.48
N VAL A 85 -5.43 0.15 6.21
CA VAL A 85 -6.51 -0.13 5.27
C VAL A 85 -6.51 0.87 4.13
N PHE A 86 -6.57 0.36 2.90
CA PHE A 86 -6.89 1.15 1.71
C PHE A 86 -8.30 0.80 1.27
N THR A 87 -9.12 1.80 0.93
CA THR A 87 -10.38 1.54 0.25
C THR A 87 -10.23 1.76 -1.26
N ASN A 88 -11.20 1.33 -2.07
CA ASN A 88 -11.16 1.51 -3.53
C ASN A 88 -12.41 2.17 -4.09
N VAL A 89 -13.50 2.20 -3.32
CA VAL A 89 -14.76 2.83 -3.69
C VAL A 89 -15.32 3.62 -2.51
N VAL A 90 -15.96 4.77 -2.78
CA VAL A 90 -16.47 5.66 -1.74
C VAL A 90 -17.77 5.17 -1.12
N ASN A 91 -18.68 4.66 -1.94
CA ASN A 91 -20.04 4.28 -1.53
C ASN A 91 -20.32 2.81 -1.89
N PRO A 92 -19.72 1.82 -1.20
CA PRO A 92 -19.97 0.41 -1.51
C PRO A 92 -21.42 0.02 -1.21
N ARG A 93 -21.99 -0.81 -2.08
CA ARG A 93 -23.26 -1.50 -1.89
C ARG A 93 -23.16 -2.91 -2.45
N ALA A 94 -23.61 -3.90 -1.69
CA ALA A 94 -23.52 -5.29 -2.12
C ALA A 94 -24.37 -5.58 -3.38
N GLU A 95 -25.51 -4.95 -3.50
CA GLU A 95 -26.45 -5.14 -4.62
C GLU A 95 -26.04 -4.37 -5.89
N ILE A 96 -25.10 -3.42 -5.79
CA ILE A 96 -24.76 -2.53 -6.90
C ILE A 96 -23.26 -2.68 -7.20
N SER A 97 -22.93 -3.17 -8.40
CA SER A 97 -21.54 -3.18 -8.86
C SER A 97 -21.03 -1.75 -9.06
N ARG A 98 -19.93 -1.42 -8.42
CA ARG A 98 -19.27 -0.10 -8.53
C ARG A 98 -17.82 -0.23 -8.97
N LYS A 99 -17.52 -1.27 -9.73
CA LYS A 99 -16.15 -1.52 -10.21
C LYS A 99 -15.62 -0.39 -11.10
N ASP A 100 -16.51 0.29 -11.81
CA ASP A 100 -16.17 1.44 -12.67
C ASP A 100 -15.96 2.74 -11.87
N GLU A 101 -16.24 2.72 -10.56
CA GLU A 101 -16.10 3.87 -9.66
C GLU A 101 -14.84 3.78 -8.78
N PHE A 102 -13.94 2.84 -9.04
CA PHE A 102 -12.70 2.72 -8.29
C PHE A 102 -11.84 3.98 -8.42
N ARG A 103 -11.39 4.49 -7.28
CA ARG A 103 -10.55 5.68 -7.23
C ARG A 103 -9.13 5.33 -6.84
N PRO A 104 -8.12 5.76 -7.61
CA PRO A 104 -6.74 5.46 -7.30
C PRO A 104 -6.30 6.15 -6.00
N THR A 105 -5.37 5.50 -5.30
CA THR A 105 -4.66 6.08 -4.16
C THR A 105 -3.18 6.06 -4.45
N ARG A 106 -2.53 7.21 -4.37
CA ARG A 106 -1.09 7.36 -4.59
C ARG A 106 -0.38 7.72 -3.32
N VAL A 107 0.69 7.01 -3.03
CA VAL A 107 1.53 7.23 -1.84
C VAL A 107 2.93 7.60 -2.31
N GLY A 108 3.37 8.80 -1.97
CA GLY A 108 4.66 9.34 -2.35
C GLY A 108 5.84 8.62 -1.70
N ARG A 109 7.02 8.82 -2.28
CA ARG A 109 8.27 8.22 -1.84
C ARG A 109 8.51 8.45 -0.33
N GLY A 110 8.91 7.40 0.39
CA GLY A 110 9.32 7.47 1.80
C GLY A 110 8.20 7.80 2.78
N ALA A 111 6.93 7.86 2.31
CA ALA A 111 5.82 8.08 3.22
C ALA A 111 5.61 6.87 4.15
N SER A 112 5.16 7.14 5.37
CA SER A 112 4.84 6.12 6.38
C SER A 112 3.36 6.16 6.74
N ILE A 113 2.72 5.00 6.69
CA ILE A 113 1.33 4.81 7.09
C ILE A 113 1.32 3.98 8.37
N GLY A 114 0.84 4.55 9.46
CA GLY A 114 0.80 3.92 10.78
C GLY A 114 -0.15 2.73 10.85
N ALA A 115 0.05 1.88 11.85
CA ALA A 115 -0.80 0.71 12.09
C ALA A 115 -2.29 1.11 12.20
N ASN A 116 -3.18 0.29 11.63
CA ASN A 116 -4.63 0.51 11.64
C ASN A 116 -5.10 1.86 11.06
N ALA A 117 -4.25 2.61 10.38
CA ALA A 117 -4.69 3.80 9.67
C ALA A 117 -5.55 3.43 8.47
N THR A 118 -6.56 4.24 8.17
CA THR A 118 -7.44 4.05 7.01
C THR A 118 -7.22 5.16 5.98
N ILE A 119 -6.93 4.77 4.75
CA ILE A 119 -6.76 5.69 3.63
C ILE A 119 -7.97 5.55 2.70
N VAL A 120 -8.80 6.56 2.69
CA VAL A 120 -9.96 6.60 1.79
C VAL A 120 -9.48 6.81 0.36
N CYS A 121 -10.05 6.07 -0.58
CA CYS A 121 -9.67 6.10 -1.99
C CYS A 121 -9.80 7.51 -2.61
N GLY A 122 -9.01 7.77 -3.64
CA GLY A 122 -8.89 9.09 -4.25
C GLY A 122 -7.90 10.02 -3.52
N THR A 123 -7.18 9.49 -2.53
CA THR A 123 -6.19 10.24 -1.76
C THR A 123 -4.82 10.18 -2.43
N THR A 124 -4.13 11.33 -2.48
CA THR A 124 -2.69 11.40 -2.77
C THR A 124 -1.96 11.77 -1.48
N ILE A 125 -1.06 10.89 -1.02
CA ILE A 125 -0.19 11.12 0.13
C ILE A 125 1.17 11.56 -0.38
N GLY A 126 1.63 12.72 0.07
CA GLY A 126 2.90 13.31 -0.33
C GLY A 126 4.12 12.52 0.14
N SER A 127 5.26 12.85 -0.46
CA SER A 127 6.53 12.19 -0.12
C SER A 127 6.91 12.51 1.34
N TYR A 128 7.42 11.48 2.03
CA TYR A 128 7.84 11.57 3.44
C TYR A 128 6.73 12.04 4.40
N ALA A 129 5.47 12.03 3.98
CA ALA A 129 4.35 12.26 4.89
C ALA A 129 4.22 11.10 5.88
N PHE A 130 3.73 11.39 7.06
CA PHE A 130 3.52 10.41 8.13
C PHE A 130 2.05 10.41 8.56
N ILE A 131 1.40 9.29 8.38
CA ILE A 131 0.03 9.06 8.84
C ILE A 131 0.12 8.33 10.18
N ALA A 132 -0.34 8.94 11.25
CA ALA A 132 -0.33 8.36 12.58
C ALA A 132 -1.18 7.10 12.65
N ALA A 133 -0.83 6.19 13.57
CA ALA A 133 -1.60 4.98 13.81
C ALA A 133 -3.08 5.30 14.12
N GLY A 134 -3.99 4.52 13.56
CA GLY A 134 -5.43 4.69 13.74
C GLY A 134 -6.06 5.92 13.09
N ALA A 135 -5.30 6.72 12.35
CA ALA A 135 -5.84 7.88 11.66
C ALA A 135 -6.72 7.50 10.46
N VAL A 136 -7.73 8.30 10.17
CA VAL A 136 -8.59 8.12 8.98
C VAL A 136 -8.41 9.30 8.04
N VAL A 137 -7.69 9.07 6.94
CA VAL A 137 -7.42 10.09 5.92
C VAL A 137 -8.57 10.11 4.93
N THR A 138 -9.33 11.22 4.95
CA THR A 138 -10.48 11.47 4.06
C THR A 138 -10.22 12.58 3.05
N ARG A 139 -9.06 13.25 3.13
CA ARG A 139 -8.69 14.35 2.24
C ARG A 139 -8.12 13.83 0.93
N SER A 140 -8.38 14.53 -0.16
CA SER A 140 -7.84 14.16 -1.47
C SER A 140 -6.33 14.34 -1.58
N VAL A 141 -5.75 15.27 -0.82
CA VAL A 141 -4.30 15.56 -0.84
C VAL A 141 -3.74 15.72 0.58
N VAL A 142 -2.70 14.99 0.87
CA VAL A 142 -1.82 15.15 2.04
C VAL A 142 -0.49 15.72 1.53
N PRO A 143 -0.02 16.87 2.02
CA PRO A 143 1.23 17.48 1.58
C PRO A 143 2.46 16.61 1.90
N ASP A 144 3.55 16.86 1.15
CA ASP A 144 4.86 16.28 1.48
C ASP A 144 5.25 16.63 2.92
N TYR A 145 5.86 15.71 3.63
CA TYR A 145 6.33 15.84 5.01
C TYR A 145 5.23 16.14 6.05
N ALA A 146 3.94 16.12 5.70
CA ALA A 146 2.89 16.38 6.68
C ALA A 146 2.76 15.22 7.68
N LEU A 147 2.67 15.56 8.98
CA LEU A 147 2.21 14.66 10.03
C LEU A 147 0.69 14.76 10.14
N MET A 148 0.00 13.67 9.85
CA MET A 148 -1.46 13.58 9.89
C MET A 148 -1.92 12.65 11.01
N GLY A 149 -2.95 13.03 11.76
CA GLY A 149 -3.52 12.18 12.82
C GLY A 149 -4.98 12.49 13.11
N GLY A 150 -5.65 11.54 13.75
CA GLY A 150 -7.05 11.68 14.19
C GLY A 150 -8.09 11.12 13.20
N VAL A 151 -9.37 11.23 13.58
CA VAL A 151 -10.55 10.76 12.82
C VAL A 151 -11.59 11.88 12.79
N PRO A 152 -11.78 12.59 11.65
CA PRO A 152 -10.96 12.54 10.43
C PRO A 152 -9.56 13.11 10.66
N ALA A 153 -8.58 12.61 9.89
CA ALA A 153 -7.20 13.04 10.04
C ALA A 153 -7.02 14.53 9.73
N LYS A 154 -6.29 15.21 10.60
CA LYS A 154 -5.87 16.60 10.46
C LYS A 154 -4.36 16.69 10.50
N ARG A 155 -3.79 17.72 9.91
CA ARG A 155 -2.37 17.97 10.01
C ARG A 155 -2.02 18.43 11.43
N LEU A 156 -1.18 17.66 12.09
CA LEU A 156 -0.67 17.94 13.44
C LEU A 156 0.66 18.69 13.42
N GLY A 157 1.40 18.57 12.30
CA GLY A 157 2.71 19.16 12.16
C GLY A 157 3.41 18.69 10.87
N TRP A 158 4.72 18.64 10.95
CA TRP A 158 5.60 18.25 9.87
C TRP A 158 6.63 17.24 10.35
N MET A 159 7.03 16.34 9.48
CA MET A 159 8.07 15.36 9.73
C MET A 159 9.37 15.78 9.05
N SER A 160 10.50 15.33 9.57
CA SER A 160 11.74 15.37 8.81
C SER A 160 11.87 14.14 7.91
N ARG A 161 12.88 14.16 7.03
CA ARG A 161 13.21 12.97 6.22
C ARG A 161 13.67 11.77 7.07
N HIS A 162 14.13 12.02 8.27
CA HIS A 162 14.67 10.99 9.17
C HIS A 162 13.63 10.49 10.20
N GLY A 163 12.44 11.05 10.24
CA GLY A 163 11.38 10.74 11.19
C GLY A 163 11.21 11.76 12.28
#